data_b70c8e6a065f40a5bc103103e881b576
#
_entry.id   b70c8e6a065f40a5bc103103e881b576
#
_cell.length_a   1.000
_cell.length_b   1.000
_cell.length_c   1.000
_cell.angle_alpha   90.00
_cell.angle_beta   90.00
_cell.angle_gamma   90.00
#
_symmetry.space_group_name_H-M   'P 1'
#
loop_
_entity.id
_entity.type
_entity.pdbx_description
1 polymer ?
#
loop_
_entity_poly.entity_id
_entity_poly.type
_entity_poly.pdbx_seq_one_letter_code
_entity_poly.pdbx_strand_id
1 'polypeptide(L)'
;MTATYDTRSGDADTASAAGWGAEQSRLVTWRDPITTQTTAASMPGLPYWRAVADGHLPPPPISELLRTRVVEVDDGRVTFTCTPDASMYNPLGMVHGGAVCTLLDTVSGCALHTTLPEGVSYTSVEIKVNYLKAVTVDSGTLTAVGTVVKAGSRIGFTEAKVTDASGKLVATATSTLLVVDLRGHTEHSRRPSTNGKPVS
;
A
#
# COMPACT_ATOMS: atom_id res chain seq x y z
N MET A 1 -10.65 17.55 -13.72
CA MET A 1 -11.98 17.55 -13.08
C MET A 1 -11.77 17.24 -11.61
N THR A 2 -11.92 18.24 -10.75
CA THR A 2 -11.73 18.12 -9.31
C THR A 2 -13.06 17.61 -8.74
N ALA A 3 -13.13 16.32 -8.39
CA ALA A 3 -14.29 15.79 -7.68
C ALA A 3 -14.17 16.21 -6.21
N THR A 4 -14.87 17.25 -5.82
CA THR A 4 -15.15 17.58 -4.43
C THR A 4 -16.30 16.69 -3.98
N TYR A 5 -15.99 15.66 -3.20
CA TYR A 5 -17.00 14.87 -2.49
C TYR A 5 -17.37 15.64 -1.22
N ASP A 6 -18.36 16.54 -1.32
CA ASP A 6 -19.03 17.11 -0.16
C ASP A 6 -20.27 16.26 0.16
N THR A 7 -20.17 15.35 1.13
CA THR A 7 -21.28 14.55 1.64
C THR A 7 -21.86 15.12 2.93
N ARG A 8 -21.70 16.39 3.20
CA ARG A 8 -22.45 17.03 4.27
C ARG A 8 -23.84 17.44 3.77
N SER A 9 -24.75 16.48 3.64
CA SER A 9 -26.20 16.75 3.66
C SER A 9 -26.58 17.08 5.10
N GLY A 10 -27.25 18.21 5.25
CA GLY A 10 -27.54 18.87 6.50
C GLY A 10 -28.28 18.06 7.56
N ASP A 11 -28.21 18.60 8.79
CA ASP A 11 -29.05 18.33 9.95
C ASP A 11 -28.94 16.94 10.59
N ALA A 12 -27.74 16.43 10.83
CA ALA A 12 -27.52 15.46 11.90
C ALA A 12 -27.23 16.21 13.20
N ASP A 13 -28.15 16.08 14.11
CA ASP A 13 -28.21 16.48 15.52
C ASP A 13 -26.88 16.96 16.14
N THR A 14 -26.63 18.25 16.11
CA THR A 14 -25.43 18.90 16.71
C THR A 14 -25.38 18.76 18.24
N ALA A 15 -26.46 18.29 18.88
CA ALA A 15 -26.54 18.07 20.33
C ALA A 15 -25.78 16.83 20.81
N SER A 16 -25.52 15.82 19.94
CA SER A 16 -24.85 14.58 20.34
C SER A 16 -23.31 14.66 20.30
N ALA A 17 -22.74 15.61 19.57
CA ALA A 17 -21.29 15.74 19.40
C ALA A 17 -20.56 16.44 20.58
N ALA A 18 -21.30 17.09 21.48
CA ALA A 18 -20.73 17.90 22.57
C ALA A 18 -19.83 17.11 23.56
N GLY A 19 -19.93 15.77 23.58
CA GLY A 19 -19.11 14.90 24.45
C GLY A 19 -17.97 14.16 23.74
N TRP A 20 -17.78 14.37 22.44
CA TRP A 20 -16.82 13.57 21.62
C TRP A 20 -15.42 14.18 21.51
N GLY A 21 -15.17 15.29 22.20
CA GLY A 21 -13.92 16.04 22.11
C GLY A 21 -13.81 16.89 20.85
N ALA A 22 -12.65 17.54 20.69
CA ALA A 22 -12.43 18.41 19.53
C ALA A 22 -12.24 17.60 18.24
N GLU A 23 -12.88 18.07 17.16
CA GLU A 23 -12.64 17.53 15.82
C GLU A 23 -11.16 17.66 15.44
N GLN A 24 -10.61 16.58 14.89
CA GLN A 24 -9.23 16.55 14.39
C GLN A 24 -9.24 16.41 12.87
N SER A 25 -8.31 17.06 12.19
CA SER A 25 -8.18 17.00 10.74
C SER A 25 -6.74 16.87 10.28
N ARG A 26 -6.54 16.25 9.12
CA ARG A 26 -5.25 16.14 8.45
C ARG A 26 -5.45 16.25 6.93
N LEU A 27 -4.71 17.15 6.30
CA LEU A 27 -4.66 17.20 4.83
C LEU A 27 -3.80 16.04 4.30
N VAL A 28 -4.34 15.26 3.38
CA VAL A 28 -3.63 14.21 2.64
C VAL A 28 -3.62 14.57 1.17
N THR A 29 -2.44 14.61 0.57
CA THR A 29 -2.26 14.90 -0.87
C THR A 29 -1.48 13.78 -1.51
N TRP A 30 -1.80 13.45 -2.77
CA TRP A 30 -1.12 12.41 -3.54
C TRP A 30 -1.01 12.80 -5.01
N ARG A 31 -0.15 12.11 -5.76
CA ARG A 31 0.00 12.25 -7.21
C ARG A 31 -0.97 11.32 -7.92
N ASP A 32 -1.25 11.61 -9.22
CA ASP A 32 -2.10 10.77 -10.06
C ASP A 32 -1.63 9.30 -10.06
N PRO A 33 -2.48 8.35 -9.61
CA PRO A 33 -2.11 6.95 -9.55
C PRO A 33 -1.87 6.32 -10.93
N ILE A 34 -2.50 6.82 -11.99
CA ILE A 34 -2.33 6.29 -13.36
C ILE A 34 -0.91 6.55 -13.85
N THR A 35 -0.38 7.75 -13.62
CA THR A 35 1.01 8.09 -13.94
C THR A 35 1.99 7.22 -13.17
N THR A 36 1.75 7.01 -11.88
CA THR A 36 2.58 6.15 -11.03
C THR A 36 2.55 4.71 -11.52
N GLN A 37 1.37 4.16 -11.85
CA GLN A 37 1.21 2.80 -12.38
C GLN A 37 1.93 2.61 -13.71
N THR A 38 1.79 3.57 -14.65
CA THR A 38 2.45 3.51 -15.96
C THR A 38 3.96 3.48 -15.80
N THR A 39 4.51 4.33 -14.91
CA THR A 39 5.95 4.37 -14.63
C THR A 39 6.43 3.05 -14.02
N ALA A 40 5.69 2.50 -13.04
CA ALA A 40 6.04 1.22 -12.42
C ALA A 40 6.03 0.05 -13.42
N ALA A 41 5.14 0.07 -14.41
CA ALA A 41 5.07 -0.95 -15.45
C ALA A 41 6.17 -0.82 -16.53
N SER A 42 6.78 0.36 -16.68
CA SER A 42 7.75 0.67 -17.73
C SER A 42 9.21 0.49 -17.31
N MET A 43 9.46 -0.08 -16.13
CA MET A 43 10.82 -0.33 -15.64
C MET A 43 10.85 -1.54 -14.69
N PRO A 44 12.01 -2.19 -14.49
CA PRO A 44 12.13 -3.26 -13.49
C PRO A 44 11.83 -2.76 -12.07
N GLY A 45 11.34 -3.64 -11.21
CA GLY A 45 10.89 -3.27 -9.86
C GLY A 45 12.00 -2.72 -8.95
N LEU A 46 13.22 -3.25 -9.04
CA LEU A 46 14.33 -2.78 -8.19
C LEU A 46 14.70 -1.31 -8.46
N PRO A 47 15.00 -0.86 -9.69
CA PRO A 47 15.25 0.55 -9.97
C PRO A 47 14.03 1.43 -9.69
N TYR A 48 12.80 0.94 -9.90
CA TYR A 48 11.59 1.67 -9.56
C TYR A 48 11.56 2.04 -8.06
N TRP A 49 11.69 1.05 -7.17
CA TRP A 49 11.62 1.29 -5.73
C TRP A 49 12.79 2.12 -5.21
N ARG A 50 13.99 1.98 -5.81
CA ARG A 50 15.13 2.86 -5.50
C ARG A 50 14.83 4.31 -5.88
N ALA A 51 14.26 4.55 -7.05
CA ALA A 51 13.88 5.90 -7.48
C ALA A 51 12.80 6.52 -6.59
N VAL A 52 11.87 5.71 -6.03
CA VAL A 52 10.89 6.18 -5.04
C VAL A 52 11.59 6.49 -3.70
N ALA A 53 12.51 5.64 -3.24
CA ALA A 53 13.27 5.87 -2.00
C ALA A 53 14.12 7.15 -2.05
N ASP A 54 14.74 7.41 -3.21
CA ASP A 54 15.59 8.58 -3.46
C ASP A 54 14.76 9.86 -3.76
N GLY A 55 13.43 9.76 -3.80
CA GLY A 55 12.52 10.88 -4.09
C GLY A 55 12.48 11.32 -5.56
N HIS A 56 13.06 10.55 -6.48
CA HIS A 56 13.01 10.79 -7.91
C HIS A 56 11.63 10.43 -8.52
N LEU A 57 10.91 9.50 -7.89
CA LEU A 57 9.53 9.14 -8.22
C LEU A 57 8.62 9.36 -7.01
N PRO A 58 7.36 9.76 -7.23
CA PRO A 58 6.40 9.92 -6.14
C PRO A 58 6.05 8.56 -5.50
N PRO A 59 5.81 8.54 -4.18
CA PRO A 59 5.30 7.35 -3.53
C PRO A 59 3.86 7.04 -3.99
N PRO A 60 3.40 5.78 -3.88
CA PRO A 60 2.00 5.43 -4.12
C PRO A 60 1.05 6.21 -3.20
N PRO A 61 -0.19 6.54 -3.63
CA PRO A 61 -1.15 7.31 -2.83
C PRO A 61 -1.39 6.76 -1.43
N ILE A 62 -1.43 5.43 -1.26
CA ILE A 62 -1.61 4.77 0.04
C ILE A 62 -0.49 5.12 1.03
N SER A 63 0.72 5.42 0.56
CA SER A 63 1.83 5.82 1.40
C SER A 63 1.59 7.17 2.06
N GLU A 64 0.93 8.09 1.37
CA GLU A 64 0.55 9.39 1.95
C GLU A 64 -0.58 9.23 2.97
N LEU A 65 -1.55 8.36 2.69
CA LEU A 65 -2.65 8.07 3.60
C LEU A 65 -2.16 7.47 4.92
N LEU A 66 -1.26 6.48 4.86
CA LEU A 66 -0.75 5.76 6.03
C LEU A 66 0.61 6.28 6.54
N ARG A 67 1.10 7.39 6.01
CA ARG A 67 2.37 8.02 6.42
C ARG A 67 3.54 7.01 6.38
N THR A 68 3.58 6.22 5.31
CA THR A 68 4.66 5.27 5.08
C THR A 68 5.71 5.86 4.15
N ARG A 69 6.97 5.46 4.33
CA ARG A 69 8.09 5.84 3.45
C ARG A 69 9.00 4.63 3.25
N VAL A 70 9.38 4.36 2.01
CA VAL A 70 10.45 3.40 1.72
C VAL A 70 11.79 4.04 2.09
N VAL A 71 12.66 3.29 2.78
CA VAL A 71 13.96 3.79 3.29
C VAL A 71 15.14 2.96 2.84
N GLU A 72 14.93 1.66 2.56
CA GLU A 72 15.97 0.78 2.01
C GLU A 72 15.37 -0.13 0.94
N VAL A 73 16.11 -0.36 -0.13
CA VAL A 73 15.68 -1.19 -1.27
C VAL A 73 16.85 -2.03 -1.79
N ASP A 74 16.74 -3.34 -1.57
CA ASP A 74 17.63 -4.35 -2.12
C ASP A 74 16.85 -5.37 -2.95
N ASP A 75 17.54 -6.16 -3.74
CA ASP A 75 16.91 -7.25 -4.48
C ASP A 75 16.27 -8.27 -3.51
N GLY A 76 14.96 -8.46 -3.62
CA GLY A 76 14.18 -9.35 -2.75
C GLY A 76 13.97 -8.81 -1.32
N ARG A 77 14.34 -7.57 -1.00
CA ARG A 77 14.17 -7.00 0.34
C ARG A 77 13.87 -5.50 0.29
N VAL A 78 12.90 -5.07 1.09
CA VAL A 78 12.62 -3.64 1.28
C VAL A 78 12.39 -3.32 2.75
N THR A 79 12.70 -2.09 3.13
CA THR A 79 12.38 -1.53 4.45
C THR A 79 11.54 -0.27 4.28
N PHE A 80 10.42 -0.23 4.98
CA PHE A 80 9.55 0.94 5.08
C PHE A 80 9.46 1.41 6.53
N THR A 81 9.23 2.70 6.69
CA THR A 81 8.81 3.27 7.98
C THR A 81 7.35 3.70 7.90
N CYS A 82 6.68 3.73 9.06
CA CYS A 82 5.34 4.28 9.23
C CYS A 82 5.30 5.05 10.54
N THR A 83 4.85 6.30 10.51
CA THR A 83 4.64 7.08 11.73
C THR A 83 3.14 7.14 12.02
N PRO A 84 2.60 6.26 12.88
CA PRO A 84 1.18 6.21 13.16
C PRO A 84 0.71 7.47 13.88
N ASP A 85 -0.54 7.85 13.64
CA ASP A 85 -1.22 8.91 14.39
C ASP A 85 -2.62 8.44 14.83
N ALA A 86 -3.31 9.27 15.62
CA ALA A 86 -4.60 8.91 16.20
C ALA A 86 -5.71 8.70 15.16
N SER A 87 -5.56 9.19 13.91
CA SER A 87 -6.53 8.93 12.84
C SER A 87 -6.56 7.47 12.39
N MET A 88 -5.54 6.69 12.78
CA MET A 88 -5.45 5.25 12.51
C MET A 88 -6.02 4.39 13.65
N TYR A 89 -6.60 4.99 14.70
CA TYR A 89 -7.04 4.25 15.87
C TYR A 89 -8.34 3.48 15.62
N ASN A 90 -8.44 2.34 16.27
CA ASN A 90 -9.67 1.58 16.43
C ASN A 90 -10.45 2.06 17.69
N PRO A 91 -11.68 1.58 17.94
CA PRO A 91 -12.45 1.96 19.13
C PRO A 91 -11.81 1.58 20.49
N LEU A 92 -10.77 0.74 20.48
CA LEU A 92 -10.05 0.32 21.68
C LEU A 92 -8.87 1.25 22.03
N GLY A 93 -8.68 2.37 21.31
CA GLY A 93 -7.61 3.32 21.57
C GLY A 93 -6.22 2.88 21.09
N MET A 94 -6.15 2.02 20.10
CA MET A 94 -4.92 1.51 19.50
C MET A 94 -4.95 1.67 17.99
N VAL A 95 -3.79 1.72 17.35
CA VAL A 95 -3.69 1.66 15.88
C VAL A 95 -4.41 0.42 15.38
N HIS A 96 -5.32 0.60 14.43
CA HIS A 96 -6.12 -0.47 13.87
C HIS A 96 -5.23 -1.53 13.22
N GLY A 97 -5.49 -2.80 13.49
CA GLY A 97 -4.71 -3.91 12.92
C GLY A 97 -4.66 -3.89 11.40
N GLY A 98 -5.71 -3.37 10.75
CA GLY A 98 -5.74 -3.16 9.30
C GLY A 98 -4.65 -2.20 8.79
N ALA A 99 -4.30 -1.15 9.55
CA ALA A 99 -3.20 -0.25 9.17
C ALA A 99 -1.85 -0.98 9.23
N VAL A 100 -1.62 -1.79 10.28
CA VAL A 100 -0.41 -2.62 10.41
C VAL A 100 -0.39 -3.71 9.32
N CYS A 101 -1.55 -4.33 9.00
CA CYS A 101 -1.67 -5.30 7.92
C CYS A 101 -1.32 -4.67 6.56
N THR A 102 -1.82 -3.47 6.26
CA THR A 102 -1.49 -2.76 5.01
C THR A 102 0.02 -2.48 4.91
N LEU A 103 0.67 -2.13 6.01
CA LEU A 103 2.13 -1.94 6.03
C LEU A 103 2.88 -3.25 5.73
N LEU A 104 2.43 -4.37 6.32
CA LEU A 104 3.00 -5.71 6.08
C LEU A 104 2.77 -6.18 4.63
N ASP A 105 1.56 -5.96 4.08
CA ASP A 105 1.24 -6.26 2.69
C ASP A 105 2.09 -5.43 1.72
N THR A 106 2.24 -4.13 2.01
CA THR A 106 3.09 -3.23 1.22
C THR A 106 4.53 -3.74 1.14
N VAL A 107 5.18 -4.04 2.26
CA VAL A 107 6.58 -4.50 2.22
C VAL A 107 6.73 -5.88 1.60
N SER A 108 5.72 -6.75 1.76
CA SER A 108 5.68 -8.08 1.12
C SER A 108 5.64 -7.96 -0.40
N GLY A 109 4.70 -7.16 -0.91
CA GLY A 109 4.55 -6.95 -2.34
C GLY A 109 5.72 -6.20 -2.96
N CYS A 110 6.20 -5.13 -2.31
CA CYS A 110 7.35 -4.36 -2.79
C CYS A 110 8.63 -5.20 -2.82
N ALA A 111 8.86 -6.07 -1.83
CA ALA A 111 10.00 -6.99 -1.83
C ALA A 111 9.97 -7.92 -3.05
N LEU A 112 8.81 -8.54 -3.34
CA LEU A 112 8.68 -9.36 -4.55
C LEU A 112 8.87 -8.53 -5.82
N HIS A 113 8.29 -7.30 -5.87
CA HIS A 113 8.43 -6.45 -7.04
C HIS A 113 9.89 -6.14 -7.38
N THR A 114 10.77 -5.97 -6.39
CA THR A 114 12.20 -5.72 -6.67
C THR A 114 12.86 -6.84 -7.50
N THR A 115 12.33 -8.06 -7.49
CA THR A 115 12.85 -9.20 -8.26
C THR A 115 12.22 -9.34 -9.65
N LEU A 116 11.22 -8.51 -9.98
CA LEU A 116 10.45 -8.64 -11.21
C LEU A 116 11.02 -7.74 -12.32
N PRO A 117 11.06 -8.24 -13.58
CA PRO A 117 11.50 -7.45 -14.72
C PRO A 117 10.41 -6.45 -15.14
N GLU A 118 10.77 -5.54 -16.03
CA GLU A 118 9.85 -4.62 -16.70
C GLU A 118 8.63 -5.34 -17.31
N GLY A 119 7.46 -4.73 -17.15
CA GLY A 119 6.20 -5.26 -17.65
C GLY A 119 5.64 -6.44 -16.86
N VAL A 120 6.27 -6.82 -15.75
CA VAL A 120 5.77 -7.85 -14.84
C VAL A 120 5.43 -7.23 -13.50
N SER A 121 4.24 -7.51 -13.00
CA SER A 121 3.71 -7.00 -11.75
C SER A 121 3.26 -8.15 -10.84
N TYR A 122 2.59 -7.81 -9.76
CA TYR A 122 2.07 -8.80 -8.80
C TYR A 122 0.73 -8.34 -8.22
N THR A 123 0.02 -9.28 -7.62
CA THR A 123 -1.11 -8.99 -6.72
C THR A 123 -1.10 -9.95 -5.55
N SER A 124 -1.45 -9.47 -4.36
CA SER A 124 -1.57 -10.31 -3.18
C SER A 124 -2.79 -11.21 -3.32
N VAL A 125 -2.64 -12.51 -3.07
CA VAL A 125 -3.73 -13.49 -3.07
C VAL A 125 -3.99 -14.04 -1.66
N GLU A 126 -3.02 -13.92 -0.77
CA GLU A 126 -3.15 -14.30 0.64
C GLU A 126 -2.13 -13.53 1.48
N ILE A 127 -2.53 -13.10 2.65
CA ILE A 127 -1.65 -12.62 3.71
C ILE A 127 -2.14 -13.16 5.05
N LYS A 128 -1.24 -13.79 5.81
CA LYS A 128 -1.47 -14.19 7.19
C LYS A 128 -0.68 -13.28 8.11
N VAL A 129 -1.36 -12.61 9.04
CA VAL A 129 -0.75 -11.69 10.00
C VAL A 129 -0.87 -12.24 11.42
N ASN A 130 0.22 -12.14 12.19
CA ASN A 130 0.22 -12.37 13.64
C ASN A 130 0.53 -11.02 14.32
N TYR A 131 -0.41 -10.51 15.11
CA TYR A 131 -0.23 -9.32 15.94
C TYR A 131 0.30 -9.74 17.31
N LEU A 132 1.49 -9.28 17.66
CA LEU A 132 2.23 -9.70 18.84
C LEU A 132 2.21 -8.64 19.95
N LYS A 133 2.01 -7.36 19.55
CA LYS A 133 2.00 -6.22 20.46
C LYS A 133 1.05 -5.15 19.94
N ALA A 134 0.28 -4.54 20.82
CA ALA A 134 -0.52 -3.37 20.50
C ALA A 134 0.37 -2.18 20.10
N VAL A 135 -0.08 -1.39 19.13
CA VAL A 135 0.56 -0.18 18.63
C VAL A 135 -0.27 1.03 19.05
N THR A 136 0.40 2.05 19.57
CA THR A 136 -0.17 3.38 19.84
C THR A 136 0.74 4.45 19.23
N VAL A 137 0.37 5.71 19.30
CA VAL A 137 1.26 6.82 18.90
C VAL A 137 2.57 6.83 19.70
N ASP A 138 2.54 6.36 20.95
CA ASP A 138 3.73 6.24 21.82
C ASP A 138 4.68 5.12 21.40
N SER A 139 4.26 4.23 20.51
CA SER A 139 5.14 3.23 19.91
C SER A 139 6.20 3.85 19.01
N GLY A 140 6.03 5.15 18.66
CA GLY A 140 6.90 5.89 17.77
C GLY A 140 6.83 5.37 16.34
N THR A 141 7.86 5.65 15.57
CA THR A 141 7.97 5.22 14.18
C THR A 141 8.13 3.69 14.10
N LEU A 142 7.23 3.06 13.36
CA LEU A 142 7.31 1.64 13.04
C LEU A 142 8.28 1.42 11.89
N THR A 143 9.06 0.34 11.97
CA THR A 143 9.91 -0.14 10.88
C THR A 143 9.40 -1.48 10.39
N ALA A 144 9.05 -1.56 9.12
CA ALA A 144 8.58 -2.78 8.45
C ALA A 144 9.63 -3.27 7.45
N VAL A 145 9.92 -4.55 7.50
CA VAL A 145 10.84 -5.22 6.57
C VAL A 145 10.11 -6.36 5.89
N GLY A 146 10.10 -6.34 4.55
CA GLY A 146 9.64 -7.44 3.71
C GLY A 146 10.83 -8.15 3.06
N THR A 147 10.76 -9.46 2.95
CA THR A 147 11.82 -10.29 2.36
C THR A 147 11.20 -11.39 1.51
N VAL A 148 11.74 -11.61 0.31
CA VAL A 148 11.34 -12.71 -0.56
C VAL A 148 11.90 -14.02 -0.02
N VAL A 149 11.01 -14.98 0.23
CA VAL A 149 11.38 -16.37 0.52
C VAL A 149 11.63 -17.14 -0.77
N LYS A 150 10.75 -16.91 -1.77
CA LYS A 150 10.87 -17.54 -3.09
C LYS A 150 10.19 -16.65 -4.14
N ALA A 151 10.94 -16.25 -5.16
CA ALA A 151 10.39 -15.66 -6.37
C ALA A 151 10.20 -16.76 -7.42
N GLY A 152 8.94 -17.13 -7.68
CA GLY A 152 8.59 -18.05 -8.76
C GLY A 152 8.04 -17.29 -9.96
N SER A 153 7.95 -17.95 -11.12
CA SER A 153 7.44 -17.34 -12.35
C SER A 153 5.94 -17.04 -12.31
N ARG A 154 5.18 -17.67 -11.44
CA ARG A 154 3.72 -17.53 -11.31
C ARG A 154 3.30 -17.13 -9.90
N ILE A 155 4.01 -17.57 -8.90
CA ILE A 155 3.72 -17.34 -7.48
C ILE A 155 5.02 -16.94 -6.77
N GLY A 156 4.96 -15.85 -6.00
CA GLY A 156 5.98 -15.42 -5.05
C GLY A 156 5.53 -15.67 -3.61
N PHE A 157 6.49 -16.00 -2.74
CA PHE A 157 6.29 -16.15 -1.30
C PHE A 157 7.18 -15.17 -0.56
N THR A 158 6.62 -14.45 0.40
CA THR A 158 7.33 -13.44 1.17
C THR A 158 7.06 -13.57 2.66
N GLU A 159 8.00 -13.08 3.46
CA GLU A 159 7.85 -12.87 4.89
C GLU A 159 8.02 -11.40 5.21
N ALA A 160 7.29 -10.94 6.23
CA ALA A 160 7.39 -9.55 6.68
C ALA A 160 7.34 -9.45 8.21
N LYS A 161 7.98 -8.42 8.75
CA LYS A 161 7.93 -8.08 10.17
C LYS A 161 7.85 -6.59 10.38
N VAL A 162 7.21 -6.20 11.49
CA VAL A 162 7.15 -4.81 11.95
C VAL A 162 7.73 -4.74 13.36
N THR A 163 8.60 -3.76 13.59
CA THR A 163 9.12 -3.41 14.92
C THR A 163 8.72 -1.99 15.29
N ASP A 164 8.59 -1.69 16.58
CA ASP A 164 8.40 -0.33 17.08
C ASP A 164 9.75 0.44 17.20
N ALA A 165 9.69 1.72 17.59
CA ALA A 165 10.88 2.56 17.73
C ALA A 165 11.90 2.03 18.76
N SER A 166 11.49 1.15 19.69
CA SER A 166 12.38 0.48 20.65
C SER A 166 13.01 -0.81 20.10
N GLY A 167 12.69 -1.18 18.85
CA GLY A 167 13.13 -2.42 18.22
C GLY A 167 12.34 -3.66 18.62
N LYS A 168 11.25 -3.52 19.41
CA LYS A 168 10.41 -4.66 19.81
C LYS A 168 9.51 -5.08 18.66
N LEU A 169 9.41 -6.40 18.45
CA LEU A 169 8.56 -6.99 17.42
C LEU A 169 7.08 -6.71 17.72
N VAL A 170 6.39 -6.14 16.73
CA VAL A 170 4.97 -5.76 16.78
C VAL A 170 4.09 -6.76 16.08
N ALA A 171 4.48 -7.13 14.86
CA ALA A 171 3.71 -8.06 14.04
C ALA A 171 4.63 -8.78 13.05
N THR A 172 4.18 -9.94 12.59
CA THR A 172 4.79 -10.70 11.49
C THR A 172 3.73 -11.08 10.47
N ALA A 173 4.17 -11.30 9.23
CA ALA A 173 3.31 -11.84 8.18
C ALA A 173 4.05 -12.81 7.28
N THR A 174 3.28 -13.70 6.67
CA THR A 174 3.63 -14.43 5.45
C THR A 174 2.63 -14.05 4.37
N SER A 175 3.07 -13.94 3.13
CA SER A 175 2.18 -13.61 2.02
C SER A 175 2.49 -14.43 0.79
N THR A 176 1.43 -14.77 0.06
CA THR A 176 1.46 -15.39 -1.25
C THR A 176 1.00 -14.37 -2.29
N LEU A 177 1.80 -14.17 -3.32
CA LEU A 177 1.58 -13.18 -4.36
C LEU A 177 1.54 -13.85 -5.73
N LEU A 178 0.52 -13.51 -6.53
CA LEU A 178 0.43 -13.92 -7.93
C LEU A 178 1.28 -12.97 -8.78
N VAL A 179 2.18 -13.52 -9.59
CA VAL A 179 2.96 -12.76 -10.58
C VAL A 179 2.12 -12.60 -11.85
N VAL A 180 1.99 -11.35 -12.32
CA VAL A 180 1.13 -10.96 -13.44
C VAL A 180 1.99 -10.36 -14.55
N ASP A 181 2.02 -11.01 -15.71
CA ASP A 181 2.64 -10.45 -16.91
C ASP A 181 1.69 -9.48 -17.61
N LEU A 182 2.02 -8.19 -17.60
CA LEU A 182 1.20 -7.14 -18.18
C LEU A 182 1.43 -6.97 -19.69
N ARG A 183 2.50 -7.53 -20.25
CA ARG A 183 2.87 -7.37 -21.67
C ARG A 183 1.85 -7.98 -22.63
N GLY A 184 1.17 -9.04 -22.20
CA GLY A 184 0.13 -9.72 -22.99
C GLY A 184 -1.26 -9.06 -22.96
N HIS A 185 -1.50 -8.07 -22.06
CA HIS A 185 -2.81 -7.45 -21.89
C HIS A 185 -3.06 -6.23 -22.79
N THR A 186 -2.03 -5.65 -23.40
CA THR A 186 -2.14 -4.49 -24.29
C THR A 186 -2.77 -4.79 -25.65
N GLU A 187 -2.83 -6.05 -26.08
CA GLU A 187 -3.42 -6.43 -27.39
C GLU A 187 -4.93 -6.66 -27.35
N HIS A 188 -5.51 -6.98 -26.18
CA HIS A 188 -6.95 -7.30 -26.09
C HIS A 188 -7.86 -6.08 -25.96
N SER A 189 -7.35 -4.93 -25.53
CA SER A 189 -8.14 -3.70 -25.38
C SER A 189 -8.29 -2.90 -26.70
N ARG A 190 -7.65 -3.31 -27.80
CA ARG A 190 -7.71 -2.65 -29.10
C ARG A 190 -8.60 -3.34 -30.13
N ARG A 191 -9.42 -4.34 -29.77
CA ARG A 191 -10.41 -4.86 -30.71
C ARG A 191 -11.56 -3.87 -30.83
N PRO A 192 -11.79 -3.22 -31.98
CA PRO A 192 -12.99 -2.41 -32.21
C PRO A 192 -14.19 -3.35 -32.15
N SER A 193 -15.22 -2.94 -31.43
CA SER A 193 -16.54 -3.59 -31.37
C SER A 193 -17.14 -3.58 -32.80
N THR A 194 -17.01 -4.68 -33.51
CA THR A 194 -17.76 -4.92 -34.76
C THR A 194 -19.11 -5.55 -34.39
N ASN A 195 -20.05 -4.77 -33.90
CA ASN A 195 -21.46 -5.14 -33.84
C ASN A 195 -22.30 -3.97 -34.32
N GLY A 196 -22.36 -3.80 -35.63
CA GLY A 196 -23.35 -3.04 -36.34
C GLY A 196 -23.94 -3.90 -37.44
N LYS A 197 -24.94 -4.76 -37.11
CA LYS A 197 -25.85 -5.26 -38.13
C LYS A 197 -27.10 -4.36 -38.12
N PRO A 198 -27.50 -3.75 -39.24
CA PRO A 198 -28.78 -3.09 -39.34
C PRO A 198 -29.85 -4.17 -39.38
N VAL A 199 -30.89 -3.99 -38.59
CA VAL A 199 -32.13 -4.75 -38.68
C VAL A 199 -32.97 -4.14 -39.79
N SER A 200 -33.24 -4.94 -40.82
CA SER A 200 -34.21 -4.69 -41.86
C SER A 200 -35.63 -5.03 -41.38
#